data_97ffb3180eae21f9b67abccd6b8c217e
#
_entry.id   97ffb3180eae21f9b67abccd6b8c217e
#
_cell.length_a   1.000
_cell.length_b   1.000
_cell.length_c   1.000
_cell.angle_alpha   90.00
_cell.angle_beta   90.00
_cell.angle_gamma   90.00
#
_symmetry.space_group_name_H-M   'P 1'
#
loop_
_entity.id
_entity.type
_entity.pdbx_description
1 polymer ?
#
loop_
_entity_poly.entity_id
_entity_poly.type
_entity_poly.pdbx_seq_one_letter_code
_entity_poly.pdbx_strand_id
1 'polypeptide(L)'
;MNEEISSDQWQRLNRLFHQVTRHKPNETDDVLPSDFLLAVIEGVHLIQGVTDSTMSHGEGWHFIQVGLHMERACATVTLLGLYHREFWGHPDQTPEAAEYLEWVGLLRSCTAFEAYCKVYTADISPDRSWNSCC
;
A
#
# COMPACT_ATOMS: atom_id res chain seq x y z
N MET A 1 16.82 1.96 28.97
CA MET A 1 17.69 1.78 27.79
C MET A 1 17.01 2.53 26.68
N ASN A 2 17.59 3.64 26.23
CA ASN A 2 16.98 4.43 25.12
C ASN A 2 17.15 3.61 23.85
N GLU A 3 16.06 3.12 23.29
CA GLU A 3 16.02 2.57 21.93
C GLU A 3 16.10 3.76 20.97
N GLU A 4 17.33 4.23 20.73
CA GLU A 4 17.55 5.30 19.78
C GLU A 4 17.51 4.73 18.35
N ILE A 5 16.82 5.44 17.48
CA ILE A 5 16.86 5.20 16.03
C ILE A 5 18.33 5.23 15.60
N SER A 6 18.81 4.20 14.93
CA SER A 6 20.21 4.16 14.47
C SER A 6 20.49 5.31 13.50
N SER A 7 21.75 5.77 13.46
CA SER A 7 22.13 6.86 12.54
C SER A 7 21.86 6.48 11.07
N ASP A 8 21.94 5.21 10.72
CA ASP A 8 21.64 4.70 9.38
C ASP A 8 20.13 4.79 9.06
N GLN A 9 19.27 4.41 10.02
CA GLN A 9 17.81 4.58 9.87
C GLN A 9 17.45 6.05 9.69
N TRP A 10 18.02 6.94 10.51
CA TRP A 10 17.79 8.37 10.41
C TRP A 10 18.21 8.95 9.06
N GLN A 11 19.38 8.58 8.55
CA GLN A 11 19.87 9.05 7.25
C GLN A 11 18.96 8.60 6.11
N ARG A 12 18.47 7.35 6.13
CA ARG A 12 17.58 6.81 5.11
C ARG A 12 16.22 7.49 5.14
N LEU A 13 15.65 7.67 6.33
CA LEU A 13 14.38 8.38 6.51
C LEU A 13 14.48 9.83 6.01
N ASN A 14 15.55 10.52 6.39
CA ASN A 14 15.80 11.89 5.97
C ASN A 14 16.00 11.99 4.45
N ARG A 15 16.70 11.03 3.84
CA ARG A 15 16.88 10.97 2.38
C ARG A 15 15.53 10.79 1.68
N LEU A 16 14.70 9.86 2.13
CA LEU A 16 13.37 9.64 1.57
C LEU A 16 12.48 10.87 1.73
N PHE A 17 12.49 11.50 2.90
CA PHE A 17 11.76 12.74 3.16
C PHE A 17 12.15 13.84 2.16
N HIS A 18 13.45 14.07 1.95
CA HIS A 18 13.91 15.06 0.98
C HIS A 18 13.56 14.69 -0.46
N GLN A 19 13.56 13.42 -0.81
CA GLN A 19 13.16 12.96 -2.13
C GLN A 19 11.69 13.26 -2.40
N VAL A 20 10.82 12.95 -1.44
CA VAL A 20 9.38 13.19 -1.55
C VAL A 20 9.05 14.68 -1.55
N THR A 21 9.66 15.46 -0.64
CA THR A 21 9.35 16.90 -0.50
C THR A 21 9.91 17.76 -1.63
N ARG A 22 10.98 17.33 -2.29
CA ARG A 22 11.55 18.06 -3.44
C ARG A 22 10.81 17.77 -4.74
N HIS A 23 10.08 16.70 -4.80
CA HIS A 23 9.25 16.39 -5.97
C HIS A 23 8.06 17.35 -5.99
N LYS A 24 8.11 18.34 -6.88
CA LYS A 24 6.98 19.21 -7.19
C LYS A 24 6.27 18.60 -8.39
N PRO A 25 5.03 18.10 -8.26
CA PRO A 25 4.26 17.75 -9.43
C PRO A 25 4.14 19.00 -10.31
N ASN A 26 4.41 18.86 -11.60
CA ASN A 26 4.11 19.93 -12.55
C ASN A 26 2.60 20.12 -12.56
N GLU A 27 2.11 21.35 -12.60
CA GLU A 27 0.68 21.68 -12.60
C GLU A 27 -0.11 21.04 -13.77
N THR A 28 0.60 20.46 -14.73
CA THR A 28 0.04 19.78 -15.93
C THR A 28 0.01 18.25 -15.84
N ASP A 29 0.64 17.65 -14.83
CA ASP A 29 0.71 16.19 -14.68
C ASP A 29 -0.30 15.74 -13.62
N ASP A 30 -1.44 15.22 -14.06
CA ASP A 30 -2.46 14.63 -13.17
C ASP A 30 -1.99 13.32 -12.48
N VAL A 31 -0.87 12.75 -12.94
CA VAL A 31 -0.34 11.47 -12.45
C VAL A 31 1.14 11.60 -12.07
N LEU A 32 1.49 11.10 -10.90
CA LEU A 32 2.89 11.04 -10.46
C LEU A 32 3.71 10.10 -11.37
N PRO A 33 4.93 10.50 -11.79
CA PRO A 33 5.78 9.65 -12.60
C PRO A 33 6.05 8.29 -11.95
N SER A 34 5.93 7.20 -12.72
CA SER A 34 6.15 5.84 -12.24
C SER A 34 7.52 5.63 -11.62
N ASP A 35 8.55 6.25 -12.19
CA ASP A 35 9.92 6.17 -11.65
C ASP A 35 10.04 6.81 -10.26
N PHE A 36 9.31 7.90 -10.03
CA PHE A 36 9.24 8.51 -8.70
C PHE A 36 8.57 7.60 -7.69
N LEU A 37 7.43 7.01 -8.07
CA LEU A 37 6.70 6.07 -7.19
C LEU A 37 7.54 4.83 -6.87
N LEU A 38 8.22 4.26 -7.86
CA LEU A 38 9.15 3.13 -7.66
C LEU A 38 10.28 3.50 -6.69
N ALA A 39 10.88 4.67 -6.87
CA ALA A 39 11.96 5.13 -5.99
C ALA A 39 11.46 5.36 -4.53
N VAL A 40 10.23 5.81 -4.34
CA VAL A 40 9.61 5.91 -3.01
C VAL A 40 9.38 4.53 -2.41
N ILE A 41 8.84 3.58 -3.17
CA ILE A 41 8.62 2.20 -2.72
C ILE A 41 9.94 1.55 -2.30
N GLU A 42 11.00 1.65 -3.12
CA GLU A 42 12.33 1.15 -2.79
C GLU A 42 12.89 1.78 -1.52
N GLY A 43 12.73 3.09 -1.35
CA GLY A 43 13.15 3.82 -0.16
C GLY A 43 12.44 3.33 1.11
N VAL A 44 11.12 3.09 1.03
CA VAL A 44 10.33 2.54 2.14
C VAL A 44 10.77 1.13 2.49
N HIS A 45 10.92 0.24 1.50
CA HIS A 45 11.38 -1.14 1.72
C HIS A 45 12.77 -1.17 2.36
N LEU A 46 13.68 -0.27 1.94
CA LEU A 46 15.00 -0.17 2.50
C LEU A 46 14.97 0.26 3.97
N ILE A 47 14.13 1.24 4.33
CA ILE A 47 13.96 1.69 5.72
C ILE A 47 13.39 0.55 6.57
N GLN A 48 12.35 -0.15 6.08
CA GLN A 48 11.76 -1.29 6.78
C GLN A 48 12.80 -2.40 7.02
N GLY A 49 13.55 -2.78 5.98
CA GLY A 49 14.57 -3.82 6.08
C GLY A 49 15.70 -3.46 7.06
N VAL A 50 16.14 -2.20 7.05
CA VAL A 50 17.16 -1.73 8.02
C VAL A 50 16.59 -1.72 9.44
N THR A 51 15.37 -1.23 9.62
CA THR A 51 14.69 -1.22 10.92
C THR A 51 14.61 -2.64 11.50
N ASP A 52 14.15 -3.59 10.69
CA ASP A 52 13.95 -4.97 11.11
C ASP A 52 15.27 -5.70 11.41
N SER A 53 16.34 -5.36 10.68
CA SER A 53 17.66 -5.99 10.85
C SER A 53 18.53 -5.34 11.93
N THR A 54 18.30 -4.08 12.31
CA THR A 54 19.19 -3.34 13.21
C THR A 54 18.57 -2.96 14.55
N MET A 55 17.23 -2.89 14.65
CA MET A 55 16.56 -2.63 15.93
C MET A 55 16.38 -3.91 16.74
N SER A 56 16.56 -3.80 18.06
CA SER A 56 16.03 -4.82 18.96
C SER A 56 14.51 -4.82 18.89
N HIS A 57 13.89 -6.02 18.91
CA HIS A 57 12.42 -6.15 18.85
C HIS A 57 11.78 -5.82 20.22
N GLY A 58 12.13 -4.65 20.76
CA GLY A 58 11.58 -4.07 21.98
C GLY A 58 10.36 -3.19 21.73
N GLU A 59 10.05 -2.32 22.71
CA GLU A 59 8.87 -1.45 22.63
C GLU A 59 8.90 -0.51 21.43
N GLY A 60 10.06 0.08 21.11
CA GLY A 60 10.21 0.98 19.97
C GLY A 60 9.91 0.31 18.64
N TRP A 61 10.41 -0.92 18.45
CA TRP A 61 10.09 -1.71 17.27
C TRP A 61 8.59 -2.02 17.16
N HIS A 62 7.96 -2.42 18.27
CA HIS A 62 6.51 -2.67 18.29
C HIS A 62 5.69 -1.43 17.96
N PHE A 63 6.07 -0.24 18.43
CA PHE A 63 5.40 1.01 18.05
C PHE A 63 5.51 1.29 16.56
N ILE A 64 6.67 1.06 15.96
CA ILE A 64 6.83 1.19 14.50
C ILE A 64 5.91 0.21 13.76
N GLN A 65 5.86 -1.06 14.19
CA GLN A 65 4.97 -2.06 13.57
C GLN A 65 3.49 -1.68 13.69
N VAL A 66 3.06 -1.21 14.85
CA VAL A 66 1.68 -0.71 15.03
C VAL A 66 1.39 0.44 14.06
N GLY A 67 2.29 1.42 13.95
CA GLY A 67 2.14 2.53 13.01
C GLY A 67 2.01 2.07 11.55
N LEU A 68 2.87 1.15 11.11
CA LEU A 68 2.84 0.58 9.77
C LEU A 68 1.53 -0.18 9.49
N HIS A 69 1.05 -0.97 10.44
CA HIS A 69 -0.20 -1.71 10.27
C HIS A 69 -1.43 -0.80 10.28
N MET A 70 -1.44 0.24 11.10
CA MET A 70 -2.51 1.24 11.10
C MET A 70 -2.57 1.99 9.78
N GLU A 71 -1.44 2.46 9.28
CA GLU A 71 -1.36 3.15 8.00
C GLU A 71 -1.85 2.25 6.86
N ARG A 72 -1.39 1.00 6.82
CA ARG A 72 -1.84 0.03 5.83
C ARG A 72 -3.35 -0.24 5.89
N ALA A 73 -3.92 -0.38 7.09
CA ALA A 73 -5.36 -0.54 7.29
C ALA A 73 -6.13 0.68 6.76
N CYS A 74 -5.69 1.89 7.10
CA CYS A 74 -6.30 3.13 6.60
C CYS A 74 -6.23 3.23 5.07
N ALA A 75 -5.07 2.92 4.48
CA ALA A 75 -4.89 2.93 3.02
C ALA A 75 -5.81 1.93 2.33
N THR A 76 -5.91 0.69 2.87
CA THR A 76 -6.80 -0.35 2.36
C THR A 76 -8.27 0.08 2.42
N VAL A 77 -8.73 0.60 3.54
CA VAL A 77 -10.12 1.08 3.70
C VAL A 77 -10.41 2.25 2.74
N THR A 78 -9.48 3.17 2.58
CA THR A 78 -9.62 4.27 1.63
C THR A 78 -9.73 3.77 0.20
N LEU A 79 -8.88 2.84 -0.20
CA LEU A 79 -8.90 2.23 -1.54
C LEU A 79 -10.21 1.49 -1.80
N LEU A 80 -10.67 0.66 -0.85
CA LEU A 80 -11.96 -0.03 -0.93
C LEU A 80 -13.12 0.96 -1.05
N GLY A 81 -13.10 2.05 -0.27
CA GLY A 81 -14.13 3.09 -0.34
C GLY A 81 -14.17 3.82 -1.69
N LEU A 82 -13.02 4.06 -2.30
CA LEU A 82 -12.93 4.64 -3.64
C LEU A 82 -13.50 3.69 -4.69
N TYR A 83 -13.10 2.42 -4.67
CA TYR A 83 -13.63 1.40 -5.59
C TYR A 83 -15.14 1.20 -5.42
N HIS A 84 -15.62 1.12 -4.19
CA HIS A 84 -17.06 1.01 -3.91
C HIS A 84 -17.85 2.18 -4.53
N ARG A 85 -17.34 3.40 -4.37
CA ARG A 85 -18.02 4.59 -4.89
C ARG A 85 -18.03 4.64 -6.41
N GLU A 86 -16.91 4.24 -7.04
CA GLU A 86 -16.72 4.34 -8.48
C GLU A 86 -17.46 3.24 -9.25
N PHE A 87 -17.39 2.01 -8.76
CA PHE A 87 -17.86 0.84 -9.52
C PHE A 87 -19.21 0.30 -9.06
N TRP A 88 -19.57 0.44 -7.79
CA TRP A 88 -20.84 -0.09 -7.29
C TRP A 88 -22.06 0.79 -7.63
N GLY A 89 -21.83 2.04 -8.01
CA GLY A 89 -22.89 2.98 -8.38
C GLY A 89 -23.45 2.81 -9.81
N HIS A 90 -22.78 2.02 -10.69
CA HIS A 90 -23.13 1.92 -12.11
C HIS A 90 -23.02 0.48 -12.63
N PRO A 91 -23.84 -0.47 -12.12
CA PRO A 91 -23.75 -1.89 -12.51
C PRO A 91 -24.04 -2.16 -13.99
N ASP A 92 -24.72 -1.26 -14.69
CA ASP A 92 -25.16 -1.47 -16.07
C ASP A 92 -24.17 -0.98 -17.14
N GLN A 93 -23.03 -0.39 -16.78
CA GLN A 93 -22.16 0.30 -17.76
C GLN A 93 -20.81 -0.37 -18.04
N THR A 94 -20.39 -1.34 -17.23
CA THR A 94 -19.10 -2.00 -17.44
C THR A 94 -19.28 -3.38 -18.09
N PRO A 95 -18.54 -3.69 -19.19
CA PRO A 95 -18.46 -5.05 -19.68
C PRO A 95 -17.92 -5.97 -18.58
N GLU A 96 -18.46 -7.17 -18.45
CA GLU A 96 -18.09 -8.20 -17.44
C GLU A 96 -16.55 -8.44 -17.37
N ALA A 97 -15.87 -8.36 -18.52
CA ALA A 97 -14.41 -8.46 -18.59
C ALA A 97 -13.66 -7.27 -17.95
N ALA A 98 -14.21 -6.05 -18.04
CA ALA A 98 -13.61 -4.87 -17.41
C ALA A 98 -13.76 -4.93 -15.89
N GLU A 99 -14.93 -5.33 -15.41
CA GLU A 99 -15.20 -5.53 -13.99
C GLU A 99 -14.23 -6.56 -13.38
N TYR A 100 -14.00 -7.67 -14.05
CA TYR A 100 -13.02 -8.68 -13.62
C TYR A 100 -11.60 -8.10 -13.45
N LEU A 101 -11.12 -7.31 -14.41
CA LEU A 101 -9.79 -6.69 -14.35
C LEU A 101 -9.67 -5.68 -13.20
N GLU A 102 -10.73 -4.93 -12.93
CA GLU A 102 -10.80 -3.97 -11.82
C GLU A 102 -10.68 -4.69 -10.47
N TRP A 103 -11.43 -5.78 -10.27
CA TRP A 103 -11.33 -6.58 -9.05
C TRP A 103 -9.96 -7.25 -8.86
N VAL A 104 -9.36 -7.74 -9.94
CA VAL A 104 -7.96 -8.23 -9.91
C VAL A 104 -7.01 -7.11 -9.50
N GLY A 105 -7.18 -5.91 -10.05
CA GLY A 105 -6.40 -4.72 -9.72
C GLY A 105 -6.53 -4.36 -8.23
N LEU A 106 -7.77 -4.32 -7.72
CA LEU A 106 -8.04 -4.06 -6.31
C LEU A 106 -7.39 -5.08 -5.38
N LEU A 107 -7.60 -6.37 -5.65
CA LEU A 107 -7.02 -7.46 -4.84
C LEU A 107 -5.49 -7.41 -4.82
N ARG A 108 -4.85 -7.09 -5.95
CA ARG A 108 -3.39 -6.92 -6.03
C ARG A 108 -2.93 -5.70 -5.25
N SER A 109 -3.64 -4.59 -5.34
CA SER A 109 -3.33 -3.36 -4.59
C SER A 109 -3.43 -3.56 -3.08
N CYS A 110 -4.40 -4.37 -2.63
CA CYS A 110 -4.54 -4.79 -1.22
C CYS A 110 -3.55 -5.89 -0.81
N THR A 111 -2.72 -6.42 -1.72
CA THR A 111 -1.87 -7.61 -1.52
C THR A 111 -2.65 -8.87 -1.09
N ALA A 112 -3.93 -8.93 -1.43
CA ALA A 112 -4.87 -10.00 -1.05
C ALA A 112 -5.12 -11.03 -2.18
N PHE A 113 -4.61 -10.79 -3.40
CA PHE A 113 -4.90 -11.60 -4.57
C PHE A 113 -4.55 -13.08 -4.39
N GLU A 114 -3.36 -13.39 -3.87
CA GLU A 114 -2.94 -14.78 -3.66
C GLU A 114 -3.76 -15.48 -2.56
N ALA A 115 -4.09 -14.74 -1.48
CA ALA A 115 -4.94 -15.25 -0.41
C ALA A 115 -6.34 -15.54 -0.94
N TYR A 116 -6.89 -14.65 -1.75
CA TYR A 116 -8.16 -14.83 -2.42
C TYR A 116 -8.18 -16.10 -3.30
N CYS A 117 -7.19 -16.25 -4.19
CA CYS A 117 -7.09 -17.41 -5.08
C CYS A 117 -6.95 -18.75 -4.32
N LYS A 118 -6.32 -18.77 -3.15
CA LYS A 118 -6.22 -19.95 -2.29
C LYS A 118 -7.57 -20.39 -1.73
N VAL A 119 -8.47 -19.45 -1.46
CA VAL A 119 -9.78 -19.74 -0.85
C VAL A 119 -10.86 -19.98 -1.91
N TYR A 120 -10.89 -19.17 -2.97
CA TYR A 120 -12.01 -19.10 -3.91
C TYR A 120 -11.70 -19.62 -5.32
N THR A 121 -10.54 -20.21 -5.54
CA THR A 121 -10.19 -20.95 -6.78
C THR A 121 -10.48 -20.18 -8.08
N ALA A 122 -9.99 -18.96 -8.22
CA ALA A 122 -10.04 -18.11 -9.44
C ALA A 122 -11.43 -17.60 -9.88
N ASP A 123 -12.50 -17.85 -9.15
CA ASP A 123 -13.80 -17.23 -9.39
C ASP A 123 -13.85 -15.88 -8.68
N ILE A 124 -13.49 -14.82 -9.40
CA ILE A 124 -13.43 -13.47 -8.85
C ILE A 124 -14.80 -12.81 -9.00
N SER A 125 -15.46 -12.60 -7.86
CA SER A 125 -16.73 -11.88 -7.79
C SER A 125 -16.65 -10.76 -6.74
N PRO A 126 -17.41 -9.65 -6.93
CA PRO A 126 -17.45 -8.52 -6.00
C PRO A 126 -17.73 -8.93 -4.55
N ASP A 127 -18.71 -9.77 -4.35
CA ASP A 127 -19.17 -10.23 -3.03
C ASP A 127 -18.08 -10.98 -2.23
N ARG A 128 -17.23 -11.72 -2.93
CA ARG A 128 -16.13 -12.50 -2.32
C ARG A 128 -14.87 -11.68 -2.14
N SER A 129 -14.60 -10.74 -3.06
CA SER A 129 -13.45 -9.84 -3.00
C SER A 129 -13.49 -8.96 -1.77
N TRP A 130 -14.67 -8.49 -1.38
CA TRP A 130 -14.88 -7.68 -0.18
C TRP A 130 -14.44 -8.41 1.09
N ASN A 131 -14.79 -9.67 1.24
CA ASN A 131 -14.46 -10.48 2.41
C ASN A 131 -12.96 -10.84 2.50
N SER A 132 -12.22 -10.78 1.41
CA SER A 132 -10.78 -11.13 1.36
C SER A 132 -9.85 -9.97 1.67
N CYS A 133 -10.34 -8.72 1.61
CA CYS A 133 -9.56 -7.53 1.92
C CYS A 133 -9.64 -7.10 3.40
N CYS A 134 -10.57 -7.66 4.18
CA CYS A 134 -10.71 -7.50 5.62
C CYS A 134 -10.10 -8.66 6.37
#